data_45fa719f9c2cc868f7f8e5e33ac8fbe7
#
_entry.id   45fa719f9c2cc868f7f8e5e33ac8fbe7
#
_cell.length_a   1.000
_cell.length_b   1.000
_cell.length_c   1.000
_cell.angle_alpha   90.00
_cell.angle_beta   90.00
_cell.angle_gamma   90.00
#
_symmetry.space_group_name_H-M   'P 1'
#
loop_
_entity.id
_entity.type
_entity.pdbx_description
1 polymer ?
#
loop_
_entity_poly.entity_id
_entity_poly.type
_entity_poly.pdbx_seq_one_letter_code
_entity_poly.pdbx_strand_id
1 'polypeptide(L)'
;KTSTFIDDLFLDKKFLNRLSYVVVFIVFNILTALPEFSIDLFSNVIVSRLVDAAFALLVGLTILEVLSVFNKISEKIDVLKDRPIKGYIQILKIIISAFVVIIIFAIVTGQSVAYYISGLGALTAVLLLVFQDTILSFVASVQIGQNDIIKIGDWIEVPEFGADGDVVDIALHTVKVQNWDKTITTIPTSKIVNTSVCLLYTSDAADDLLC
;
A
#
# COMPACT_ATOMS: atom_id res chain seq x y z
N LYS A 1 29.32 29.48 10.49
CA LYS A 1 28.32 28.72 11.24
C LYS A 1 27.79 27.66 10.30
N THR A 2 28.47 26.54 10.22
CA THR A 2 28.00 25.32 9.59
C THR A 2 26.99 24.70 10.56
N SER A 3 25.68 24.99 10.36
CA SER A 3 24.62 24.21 10.97
C SER A 3 24.67 22.85 10.28
N THR A 4 25.35 21.90 10.88
CA THR A 4 25.45 20.54 10.38
C THR A 4 24.07 19.94 10.51
N PHE A 5 23.57 19.32 9.43
CA PHE A 5 22.35 18.52 9.31
C PHE A 5 22.04 17.63 10.56
N ILE A 6 23.08 17.22 11.25
CA ILE A 6 23.06 16.42 12.47
C ILE A 6 22.52 17.23 13.67
N ASP A 7 22.80 18.54 13.77
CA ASP A 7 22.33 19.39 14.88
C ASP A 7 20.79 19.56 14.85
N ASP A 8 20.20 19.72 13.68
CA ASP A 8 18.74 19.84 13.52
C ASP A 8 18.02 18.50 13.84
N LEU A 9 18.67 17.37 13.63
CA LEU A 9 18.17 16.03 13.96
C LEU A 9 18.18 15.80 15.48
N PHE A 10 19.28 16.19 16.15
CA PHE A 10 19.44 16.04 17.60
C PHE A 10 18.72 17.10 18.42
N LEU A 11 18.31 18.23 17.82
CA LEU A 11 17.63 19.32 18.51
C LEU A 11 16.09 19.18 18.52
N ASP A 12 15.50 18.20 17.83
CA ASP A 12 14.06 17.94 17.96
C ASP A 12 13.77 17.34 19.35
N LYS A 13 13.30 18.18 20.28
CA LYS A 13 12.99 17.80 21.66
C LYS A 13 12.10 16.56 21.79
N LYS A 14 11.24 16.31 20.80
CA LYS A 14 10.38 15.13 20.80
C LYS A 14 11.17 13.85 20.55
N PHE A 15 12.12 13.89 19.62
CA PHE A 15 12.99 12.75 19.32
C PHE A 15 13.91 12.43 20.51
N LEU A 16 14.57 13.45 21.08
CA LEU A 16 15.44 13.28 22.26
C LEU A 16 14.69 12.72 23.47
N ASN A 17 13.48 13.21 23.74
CA ASN A 17 12.66 12.69 24.84
C ASN A 17 12.32 11.22 24.64
N ARG A 18 11.93 10.81 23.44
CA ARG A 18 11.60 9.40 23.16
C ARG A 18 12.83 8.51 23.21
N LEU A 19 13.95 8.98 22.66
CA LEU A 19 15.23 8.25 22.75
C LEU A 19 15.64 8.04 24.21
N SER A 20 15.45 9.05 25.07
CA SER A 20 15.68 8.95 26.50
C SER A 20 14.83 7.85 27.15
N TYR A 21 13.54 7.76 26.83
CA TYR A 21 12.68 6.69 27.35
C TYR A 21 13.13 5.30 26.91
N VAL A 22 13.58 5.14 25.67
CA VAL A 22 14.10 3.86 25.15
C VAL A 22 15.39 3.48 25.92
N VAL A 23 16.29 4.43 26.13
CA VAL A 23 17.53 4.16 26.90
C VAL A 23 17.21 3.78 28.34
N VAL A 24 16.34 4.50 29.03
CA VAL A 24 15.89 4.17 30.39
C VAL A 24 15.29 2.78 30.46
N PHE A 25 14.47 2.42 29.45
CA PHE A 25 13.84 1.10 29.40
C PHE A 25 14.84 -0.03 29.11
N ILE A 26 15.85 0.20 28.27
CA ILE A 26 16.94 -0.75 28.03
C ILE A 26 17.72 -0.99 29.33
N VAL A 27 18.08 0.10 30.02
CA VAL A 27 18.79 0.00 31.31
C VAL A 27 17.93 -0.75 32.34
N PHE A 28 16.64 -0.49 32.38
CA PHE A 28 15.72 -1.19 33.26
C PHE A 28 15.64 -2.70 32.95
N ASN A 29 15.56 -3.10 31.67
CA ASN A 29 15.59 -4.51 31.26
C ASN A 29 16.91 -5.21 31.62
N ILE A 30 18.05 -4.53 31.46
CA ILE A 30 19.35 -5.07 31.86
C ILE A 30 19.41 -5.27 33.38
N LEU A 31 18.90 -4.33 34.17
CA LEU A 31 18.85 -4.42 35.62
C LEU A 31 17.93 -5.55 36.09
N THR A 32 16.77 -5.77 35.49
CA THR A 32 15.85 -6.86 35.84
C THR A 32 16.36 -8.24 35.44
N ALA A 33 17.28 -8.30 34.46
CA ALA A 33 17.95 -9.55 34.07
C ALA A 33 19.06 -10.01 35.06
N LEU A 34 19.48 -9.12 35.96
CA LEU A 34 20.48 -9.47 36.98
C LEU A 34 19.82 -10.30 38.10
N PRO A 35 20.41 -11.43 38.51
CA PRO A 35 19.80 -12.34 39.51
C PRO A 35 19.63 -11.68 40.89
N GLU A 36 20.41 -10.63 41.17
CA GLU A 36 20.34 -9.88 42.45
C GLU A 36 19.17 -8.89 42.50
N PHE A 37 18.56 -8.58 41.36
CA PHE A 37 17.48 -7.59 41.23
C PHE A 37 16.15 -8.18 40.77
N SER A 38 16.00 -9.52 40.85
CA SER A 38 14.75 -10.20 40.48
C SER A 38 13.64 -9.83 41.50
N ILE A 39 12.86 -8.84 41.13
CA ILE A 39 11.64 -8.48 41.86
C ILE A 39 10.61 -9.58 41.57
N ASP A 40 10.06 -10.23 42.58
CA ASP A 40 9.05 -11.31 42.48
C ASP A 40 7.87 -10.96 41.56
N LEU A 41 7.61 -9.67 41.36
CA LEU A 41 6.57 -9.17 40.48
C LEU A 41 6.81 -9.53 38.98
N PHE A 42 8.09 -9.67 38.56
CA PHE A 42 8.47 -9.99 37.17
C PHE A 42 8.55 -11.51 36.93
N SER A 43 8.46 -12.32 37.96
CA SER A 43 8.32 -13.78 37.82
C SER A 43 6.97 -14.16 37.19
N ASN A 44 6.02 -13.23 37.16
CA ASN A 44 4.72 -13.46 36.57
C ASN A 44 4.79 -13.29 35.06
N VAL A 45 4.55 -14.35 34.30
CA VAL A 45 4.63 -14.40 32.83
C VAL A 45 3.79 -13.31 32.16
N ILE A 46 2.67 -12.92 32.76
CA ILE A 46 1.80 -11.88 32.20
C ILE A 46 2.45 -10.51 32.34
N VAL A 47 3.07 -10.22 33.47
CA VAL A 47 3.74 -8.93 33.72
C VAL A 47 4.93 -8.77 32.81
N SER A 48 5.77 -9.80 32.65
CA SER A 48 6.91 -9.75 31.74
C SER A 48 6.49 -9.49 30.30
N ARG A 49 5.45 -10.17 29.80
CA ARG A 49 4.91 -9.94 28.44
C ARG A 49 4.38 -8.52 28.25
N LEU A 50 3.71 -7.95 29.26
CA LEU A 50 3.22 -6.56 29.18
C LEU A 50 4.38 -5.56 29.12
N VAL A 51 5.44 -5.81 29.88
CA VAL A 51 6.65 -4.99 29.86
C VAL A 51 7.34 -5.08 28.50
N ASP A 52 7.49 -6.27 27.94
CA ASP A 52 8.07 -6.48 26.60
C ASP A 52 7.23 -5.85 25.51
N ALA A 53 5.89 -5.92 25.61
CA ALA A 53 4.98 -5.27 24.68
C ALA A 53 5.08 -3.74 24.77
N ALA A 54 5.20 -3.17 25.96
CA ALA A 54 5.43 -1.75 26.17
C ALA A 54 6.78 -1.31 25.55
N PHE A 55 7.81 -2.13 25.68
CA PHE A 55 9.11 -1.89 25.06
C PHE A 55 9.00 -1.89 23.52
N ALA A 56 8.37 -2.92 22.95
CA ALA A 56 8.15 -3.00 21.51
C ALA A 56 7.38 -1.77 20.99
N LEU A 57 6.38 -1.30 21.75
CA LEU A 57 5.64 -0.08 21.43
C LEU A 57 6.54 1.16 21.43
N LEU A 58 7.37 1.34 22.46
CA LEU A 58 8.30 2.47 22.55
C LEU A 58 9.31 2.48 21.41
N VAL A 59 9.88 1.32 21.09
CA VAL A 59 10.81 1.18 19.95
C VAL A 59 10.10 1.49 18.64
N GLY A 60 8.89 0.95 18.43
CA GLY A 60 8.09 1.23 17.26
C GLY A 60 7.78 2.71 17.08
N LEU A 61 7.35 3.38 18.16
CA LEU A 61 7.10 4.83 18.13
C LEU A 61 8.37 5.64 17.85
N THR A 62 9.53 5.18 18.33
CA THR A 62 10.82 5.84 18.06
C THR A 62 11.19 5.72 16.58
N ILE A 63 10.99 4.55 15.97
CA ILE A 63 11.23 4.34 14.53
C ILE A 63 10.32 5.25 13.70
N LEU A 64 9.03 5.36 14.04
CA LEU A 64 8.08 6.24 13.36
C LEU A 64 8.47 7.73 13.48
N GLU A 65 9.05 8.12 14.62
CA GLU A 65 9.54 9.49 14.80
C GLU A 65 10.79 9.76 13.97
N VAL A 66 11.74 8.83 13.88
CA VAL A 66 12.90 8.91 12.99
C VAL A 66 12.45 9.17 11.54
N LEU A 67 11.43 8.43 11.07
CA LEU A 67 10.86 8.67 9.75
C LEU A 67 10.20 10.06 9.62
N SER A 68 9.60 10.55 10.71
CA SER A 68 8.99 11.89 10.74
C SER A 68 10.05 12.98 10.63
N VAL A 69 11.16 12.81 11.33
CA VAL A 69 12.31 13.74 11.26
C VAL A 69 12.92 13.70 9.86
N PHE A 70 13.09 12.50 9.28
CA PHE A 70 13.57 12.36 7.91
C PHE A 70 12.67 13.08 6.90
N ASN A 71 11.34 13.01 7.07
CA ASN A 71 10.41 13.77 6.22
C ASN A 71 10.62 15.29 6.35
N LYS A 72 10.75 15.80 7.56
CA LYS A 72 11.00 17.25 7.80
C LYS A 72 12.32 17.73 7.19
N ILE A 73 13.30 16.84 7.15
CA ILE A 73 14.62 17.13 6.57
C ILE A 73 14.53 17.14 5.03
N SER A 74 13.83 16.17 4.44
CA SER A 74 13.64 16.10 2.98
C SER A 74 12.92 17.33 2.43
N GLU A 75 12.02 17.94 3.22
CA GLU A 75 11.34 19.20 2.86
C GLU A 75 12.26 20.43 2.85
N LYS A 76 13.40 20.38 3.56
CA LYS A 76 14.38 21.49 3.62
C LYS A 76 15.43 21.42 2.51
N ILE A 77 15.57 20.28 1.83
CA ILE A 77 16.58 20.08 0.77
C ILE A 77 15.94 20.45 -0.58
N ASP A 78 16.45 21.50 -1.22
CA ASP A 78 15.89 22.05 -2.48
C ASP A 78 15.82 21.02 -3.61
N VAL A 79 16.75 20.07 -3.69
CA VAL A 79 16.77 19.00 -4.71
C VAL A 79 15.63 17.99 -4.54
N LEU A 80 15.04 17.90 -3.35
CA LEU A 80 14.00 16.92 -2.99
C LEU A 80 12.60 17.52 -2.90
N LYS A 81 12.48 18.87 -2.95
CA LYS A 81 11.18 19.57 -2.85
C LYS A 81 10.20 19.21 -3.96
N ASP A 82 10.70 18.99 -5.18
CA ASP A 82 9.88 18.71 -6.35
C ASP A 82 9.47 17.24 -6.48
N ARG A 83 9.89 16.40 -5.53
CA ARG A 83 9.55 14.97 -5.54
C ARG A 83 8.53 14.62 -4.45
N PRO A 84 7.55 13.74 -4.73
CA PRO A 84 6.49 13.37 -3.77
C PRO A 84 7.00 12.42 -2.65
N ILE A 85 8.17 12.75 -2.04
CA ILE A 85 8.82 11.92 -1.01
C ILE A 85 7.91 11.74 0.21
N LYS A 86 7.13 12.75 0.54
CA LYS A 86 6.18 12.73 1.66
C LYS A 86 5.20 11.55 1.57
N GLY A 87 4.69 11.25 0.36
CA GLY A 87 3.80 10.12 0.13
C GLY A 87 4.47 8.78 0.41
N TYR A 88 5.71 8.60 -0.07
CA TYR A 88 6.47 7.36 0.17
C TYR A 88 6.77 7.13 1.65
N ILE A 89 7.18 8.19 2.38
CA ILE A 89 7.42 8.11 3.82
C ILE A 89 6.13 7.79 4.58
N GLN A 90 5.00 8.33 4.16
CA GLN A 90 3.71 8.03 4.79
C GLN A 90 3.31 6.57 4.60
N ILE A 91 3.49 6.01 3.40
CA ILE A 91 3.26 4.58 3.14
C ILE A 91 4.19 3.73 4.02
N LEU A 92 5.48 4.07 4.08
CA LEU A 92 6.44 3.35 4.90
C LEU A 92 6.07 3.38 6.39
N LYS A 93 5.57 4.51 6.90
CA LYS A 93 5.06 4.62 8.28
C LYS A 93 3.88 3.69 8.53
N ILE A 94 2.94 3.60 7.58
CA ILE A 94 1.79 2.70 7.69
C ILE A 94 2.26 1.24 7.76
N ILE A 95 3.17 0.85 6.89
CA ILE A 95 3.73 -0.52 6.87
C ILE A 95 4.42 -0.83 8.20
N ILE A 96 5.31 0.05 8.66
CA ILE A 96 6.03 -0.14 9.93
C ILE A 96 5.06 -0.19 11.11
N SER A 97 4.05 0.69 11.14
CA SER A 97 3.06 0.68 12.23
C SER A 97 2.27 -0.64 12.26
N ALA A 98 1.93 -1.20 11.11
CA ALA A 98 1.28 -2.51 11.03
C ALA A 98 2.18 -3.63 11.58
N PHE A 99 3.47 -3.63 11.24
CA PHE A 99 4.43 -4.59 11.81
C PHE A 99 4.58 -4.44 13.32
N VAL A 100 4.65 -3.22 13.84
CA VAL A 100 4.71 -2.97 15.29
C VAL A 100 3.49 -3.54 16.00
N VAL A 101 2.30 -3.36 15.45
CA VAL A 101 1.05 -3.93 16.00
C VAL A 101 1.14 -5.47 16.02
N ILE A 102 1.59 -6.11 14.96
CA ILE A 102 1.74 -7.58 14.89
C ILE A 102 2.74 -8.07 15.96
N ILE A 103 3.87 -7.37 16.11
CA ILE A 103 4.88 -7.72 17.13
C ILE A 103 4.29 -7.63 18.55
N ILE A 104 3.55 -6.56 18.84
CA ILE A 104 2.90 -6.39 20.14
C ILE A 104 1.90 -7.52 20.41
N PHE A 105 1.08 -7.87 19.42
CA PHE A 105 0.16 -9.00 19.52
C PHE A 105 0.89 -10.32 19.79
N ALA A 106 1.99 -10.56 19.08
CA ALA A 106 2.81 -11.75 19.23
C ALA A 106 3.37 -11.88 20.67
N ILE A 107 3.89 -10.77 21.22
CA ILE A 107 4.43 -10.72 22.58
C ILE A 107 3.32 -10.98 23.60
N VAL A 108 2.21 -10.28 23.51
CA VAL A 108 1.09 -10.38 24.48
C VAL A 108 0.51 -11.80 24.52
N THR A 109 0.34 -12.41 23.36
CA THR A 109 -0.21 -13.78 23.26
C THR A 109 0.84 -14.87 23.51
N GLY A 110 2.14 -14.53 23.44
CA GLY A 110 3.24 -15.49 23.57
C GLY A 110 3.43 -16.38 22.35
N GLN A 111 2.90 -15.97 21.20
CA GLN A 111 3.07 -16.67 19.93
C GLN A 111 4.21 -16.04 19.12
N SER A 112 4.72 -16.78 18.14
CA SER A 112 5.74 -16.22 17.25
C SER A 112 5.15 -15.19 16.28
N VAL A 113 5.94 -14.19 15.91
CA VAL A 113 5.55 -13.20 14.87
C VAL A 113 5.24 -13.91 13.55
N ALA A 114 5.98 -14.98 13.22
CA ALA A 114 5.75 -15.79 12.03
C ALA A 114 4.35 -16.41 12.00
N TYR A 115 3.80 -16.82 13.15
CA TYR A 115 2.44 -17.35 13.25
C TYR A 115 1.40 -16.34 12.74
N TYR A 116 1.50 -15.08 13.16
CA TYR A 116 0.58 -14.03 12.74
C TYR A 116 0.77 -13.65 11.26
N ILE A 117 2.02 -13.54 10.81
CA ILE A 117 2.32 -13.24 9.40
C ILE A 117 1.80 -14.35 8.49
N SER A 118 1.99 -15.62 8.87
CA SER A 118 1.48 -16.75 8.09
C SER A 118 -0.04 -16.78 8.05
N GLY A 119 -0.70 -16.52 9.18
CA GLY A 119 -2.16 -16.46 9.24
C GLY A 119 -2.75 -15.33 8.40
N LEU A 120 -2.18 -14.12 8.52
CA LEU A 120 -2.57 -12.98 7.70
C LEU A 120 -2.27 -13.21 6.22
N GLY A 121 -1.13 -13.83 5.90
CA GLY A 121 -0.76 -14.17 4.52
C GLY A 121 -1.74 -15.16 3.89
N ALA A 122 -2.12 -16.21 4.62
CA ALA A 122 -3.12 -17.17 4.16
C ALA A 122 -4.49 -16.52 3.94
N LEU A 123 -4.95 -15.68 4.88
CA LEU A 123 -6.20 -14.95 4.75
C LEU A 123 -6.16 -14.00 3.53
N THR A 124 -5.05 -13.27 3.36
CA THR A 124 -4.85 -12.35 2.24
C THR A 124 -4.88 -13.11 0.90
N ALA A 125 -4.25 -14.29 0.81
CA ALA A 125 -4.26 -15.10 -0.40
C ALA A 125 -5.70 -15.53 -0.78
N VAL A 126 -6.49 -15.94 0.20
CA VAL A 126 -7.91 -16.29 -0.02
C VAL A 126 -8.71 -15.06 -0.47
N LEU A 127 -8.53 -13.92 0.19
CA LEU A 127 -9.21 -12.68 -0.20
C LEU A 127 -8.83 -12.23 -1.61
N LEU A 128 -7.54 -12.29 -1.97
CA LEU A 128 -7.09 -11.96 -3.32
C LEU A 128 -7.69 -12.89 -4.36
N LEU A 129 -7.82 -14.19 -4.06
CA LEU A 129 -8.46 -15.15 -4.95
C LEU A 129 -9.95 -14.82 -5.17
N VAL A 130 -10.68 -14.48 -4.08
CA VAL A 130 -12.10 -14.15 -4.15
C VAL A 130 -12.34 -12.85 -4.92
N PHE A 131 -11.49 -11.85 -4.74
CA PHE A 131 -11.63 -10.53 -5.37
C PHE A 131 -10.79 -10.35 -6.64
N GLN A 132 -10.17 -11.41 -7.15
CA GLN A 132 -9.27 -11.36 -8.31
C GLN A 132 -9.90 -10.65 -9.50
N ASP A 133 -11.10 -11.08 -9.92
CA ASP A 133 -11.77 -10.51 -11.10
C ASP A 133 -12.19 -9.06 -10.89
N THR A 134 -12.57 -8.71 -9.68
CA THR A 134 -12.93 -7.33 -9.31
C THR A 134 -11.72 -6.41 -9.39
N ILE A 135 -10.57 -6.86 -8.87
CA ILE A 135 -9.32 -6.08 -8.91
C ILE A 135 -8.84 -5.92 -10.36
N LEU A 136 -8.87 -6.99 -11.14
CA LEU A 136 -8.48 -6.95 -12.55
C LEU A 136 -9.37 -6.00 -13.36
N SER A 137 -10.70 -6.04 -13.15
CA SER A 137 -11.64 -5.14 -13.82
C SER A 137 -11.41 -3.68 -13.42
N PHE A 138 -11.13 -3.41 -12.14
CA PHE A 138 -10.80 -2.07 -11.66
C PHE A 138 -9.52 -1.53 -12.33
N VAL A 139 -8.44 -2.32 -12.33
CA VAL A 139 -7.17 -1.93 -12.96
C VAL A 139 -7.35 -1.70 -14.46
N ALA A 140 -8.11 -2.58 -15.14
CA ALA A 140 -8.42 -2.45 -16.55
C ALA A 140 -9.19 -1.16 -16.86
N SER A 141 -10.19 -0.81 -16.03
CA SER A 141 -10.95 0.43 -16.20
C SER A 141 -10.06 1.67 -16.09
N VAL A 142 -9.12 1.68 -15.12
CA VAL A 142 -8.14 2.76 -14.99
C VAL A 142 -7.23 2.84 -16.22
N GLN A 143 -6.77 1.68 -16.74
CA GLN A 143 -5.93 1.63 -17.94
C GLN A 143 -6.67 2.12 -19.18
N ILE A 144 -7.94 1.74 -19.37
CA ILE A 144 -8.78 2.20 -20.47
C ILE A 144 -8.90 3.73 -20.45
N GLY A 145 -9.19 4.30 -19.25
CA GLY A 145 -9.37 5.74 -19.10
C GLY A 145 -8.07 6.55 -19.20
N GLN A 146 -6.92 5.99 -18.78
CA GLN A 146 -5.65 6.72 -18.86
C GLN A 146 -4.95 6.63 -20.22
N ASN A 147 -5.11 5.51 -20.92
CA ASN A 147 -4.43 5.25 -22.19
C ASN A 147 -5.34 5.49 -23.40
N ASP A 148 -6.57 5.94 -23.17
CA ASP A 148 -7.56 6.19 -24.24
C ASP A 148 -7.72 4.96 -25.16
N ILE A 149 -7.71 3.74 -24.60
CA ILE A 149 -7.74 2.48 -25.36
C ILE A 149 -9.05 2.38 -26.15
N ILE A 150 -10.17 2.75 -25.53
CA ILE A 150 -11.50 2.86 -26.17
C ILE A 150 -12.25 4.03 -25.55
N LYS A 151 -13.10 4.68 -26.33
CA LYS A 151 -13.96 5.79 -25.90
C LYS A 151 -15.42 5.49 -26.18
N ILE A 152 -16.31 6.20 -25.49
CA ILE A 152 -17.74 6.15 -25.80
C ILE A 152 -17.93 6.72 -27.22
N GLY A 153 -18.63 5.98 -28.05
CA GLY A 153 -18.86 6.28 -29.46
C GLY A 153 -17.86 5.63 -30.42
N ASP A 154 -16.81 4.96 -29.93
CA ASP A 154 -15.93 4.18 -30.79
C ASP A 154 -16.64 2.91 -31.28
N TRP A 155 -16.43 2.57 -32.53
CA TRP A 155 -16.88 1.29 -33.08
C TRP A 155 -15.81 0.22 -32.81
N ILE A 156 -16.19 -0.79 -32.05
CA ILE A 156 -15.29 -1.88 -31.70
C ILE A 156 -15.85 -3.24 -32.12
N GLU A 157 -14.96 -4.12 -32.53
CA GLU A 157 -15.27 -5.52 -32.78
C GLU A 157 -14.48 -6.39 -31.77
N VAL A 158 -15.23 -7.23 -31.02
CA VAL A 158 -14.68 -8.20 -30.06
C VAL A 158 -15.35 -9.55 -30.33
N PRO A 159 -14.79 -10.35 -31.27
CA PRO A 159 -15.41 -11.59 -31.74
C PRO A 159 -15.68 -12.62 -30.62
N GLU A 160 -14.80 -12.67 -29.62
CA GLU A 160 -14.93 -13.59 -28.48
C GLU A 160 -16.25 -13.41 -27.70
N PHE A 161 -16.77 -12.17 -27.67
CA PHE A 161 -18.02 -11.81 -26.97
C PHE A 161 -19.18 -11.54 -27.92
N GLY A 162 -18.98 -11.72 -29.23
CA GLY A 162 -20.01 -11.41 -30.24
C GLY A 162 -20.41 -9.94 -30.22
N ALA A 163 -19.48 -9.05 -29.89
CA ALA A 163 -19.69 -7.63 -29.89
C ALA A 163 -19.14 -7.03 -31.20
N ASP A 164 -20.00 -6.35 -31.94
CA ASP A 164 -19.67 -5.61 -33.17
C ASP A 164 -20.59 -4.40 -33.24
N GLY A 165 -20.09 -3.25 -32.81
CA GLY A 165 -20.89 -2.02 -32.75
C GLY A 165 -20.26 -0.91 -31.89
N ASP A 166 -21.08 0.09 -31.57
CA ASP A 166 -20.64 1.29 -30.89
C ASP A 166 -20.59 1.11 -29.38
N VAL A 167 -19.53 1.63 -28.74
CA VAL A 167 -19.42 1.70 -27.29
C VAL A 167 -20.40 2.74 -26.75
N VAL A 168 -21.38 2.28 -25.98
CA VAL A 168 -22.44 3.15 -25.41
C VAL A 168 -22.11 3.63 -24.01
N ASP A 169 -21.40 2.78 -23.23
CA ASP A 169 -21.12 3.07 -21.82
C ASP A 169 -19.86 2.34 -21.38
N ILE A 170 -19.02 3.02 -20.58
CA ILE A 170 -17.82 2.48 -19.96
C ILE A 170 -17.94 2.67 -18.45
N ALA A 171 -18.34 1.59 -17.77
CA ALA A 171 -18.43 1.54 -16.31
C ALA A 171 -17.15 0.94 -15.70
N LEU A 172 -17.04 0.97 -14.36
CA LEU A 172 -15.88 0.49 -13.63
C LEU A 172 -15.54 -0.99 -13.89
N HIS A 173 -16.57 -1.83 -14.11
CA HIS A 173 -16.39 -3.29 -14.27
C HIS A 173 -16.83 -3.80 -15.64
N THR A 174 -17.54 -2.98 -16.43
CA THR A 174 -18.14 -3.42 -17.68
C THR A 174 -18.11 -2.34 -18.74
N VAL A 175 -17.96 -2.76 -19.99
CA VAL A 175 -18.16 -1.94 -21.19
C VAL A 175 -19.40 -2.44 -21.90
N LYS A 176 -20.30 -1.55 -22.29
CA LYS A 176 -21.50 -1.87 -23.07
C LYS A 176 -21.32 -1.48 -24.50
N VAL A 177 -21.52 -2.43 -25.40
CA VAL A 177 -21.45 -2.25 -26.85
C VAL A 177 -22.83 -2.47 -27.43
N GLN A 178 -23.31 -1.52 -28.22
CA GLN A 178 -24.54 -1.66 -28.97
C GLN A 178 -24.25 -2.21 -30.36
N ASN A 179 -24.61 -3.46 -30.58
CA ASN A 179 -24.45 -4.13 -31.85
C ASN A 179 -25.39 -3.56 -32.94
N TRP A 180 -25.15 -3.91 -34.18
CA TRP A 180 -25.93 -3.49 -35.34
C TRP A 180 -27.39 -3.95 -35.30
N ASP A 181 -27.67 -5.08 -34.68
CA ASP A 181 -29.04 -5.61 -34.44
C ASP A 181 -29.74 -4.90 -33.28
N LYS A 182 -29.14 -3.85 -32.69
CA LYS A 182 -29.59 -3.11 -31.51
C LYS A 182 -29.57 -3.93 -30.20
N THR A 183 -28.95 -5.08 -30.18
CA THR A 183 -28.65 -5.78 -28.92
C THR A 183 -27.51 -5.09 -28.19
N ILE A 184 -27.51 -5.18 -26.84
CA ILE A 184 -26.43 -4.63 -26.01
C ILE A 184 -25.61 -5.78 -25.48
N THR A 185 -24.34 -5.86 -25.89
CA THR A 185 -23.36 -6.79 -25.34
C THR A 185 -22.63 -6.11 -24.20
N THR A 186 -22.59 -6.77 -23.03
CA THR A 186 -21.85 -6.28 -21.85
C THR A 186 -20.59 -7.11 -21.66
N ILE A 187 -19.43 -6.47 -21.73
CA ILE A 187 -18.13 -7.10 -21.66
C ILE A 187 -17.42 -6.64 -20.38
N PRO A 188 -16.84 -7.55 -19.56
CA PRO A 188 -16.02 -7.16 -18.43
C PRO A 188 -14.81 -6.31 -18.89
N THR A 189 -14.52 -5.19 -18.21
CA THR A 189 -13.40 -4.31 -18.58
C THR A 189 -12.04 -5.03 -18.60
N SER A 190 -11.84 -5.99 -17.68
CA SER A 190 -10.63 -6.84 -17.67
C SER A 190 -10.45 -7.66 -18.94
N LYS A 191 -11.54 -8.05 -19.59
CA LYS A 191 -11.48 -8.81 -20.85
C LYS A 191 -11.11 -7.92 -22.02
N ILE A 192 -11.63 -6.68 -22.06
CA ILE A 192 -11.26 -5.70 -23.10
C ILE A 192 -9.76 -5.47 -23.15
N VAL A 193 -9.10 -5.34 -21.99
CA VAL A 193 -7.65 -5.07 -21.92
C VAL A 193 -6.82 -6.32 -22.23
N ASN A 194 -7.34 -7.52 -21.92
CA ASN A 194 -6.60 -8.78 -22.08
C ASN A 194 -6.89 -9.50 -23.40
N THR A 195 -7.89 -9.04 -24.18
CA THR A 195 -8.26 -9.63 -25.46
C THR A 195 -7.93 -8.67 -26.60
N SER A 196 -7.77 -9.19 -27.81
CA SER A 196 -7.62 -8.34 -29.00
C SER A 196 -8.95 -7.64 -29.28
N VAL A 197 -8.94 -6.33 -29.24
CA VAL A 197 -10.06 -5.46 -29.63
C VAL A 197 -9.69 -4.77 -30.93
N CYS A 198 -10.50 -4.93 -31.94
CA CYS A 198 -10.34 -4.22 -33.20
C CYS A 198 -11.12 -2.90 -33.09
N LEU A 199 -10.43 -1.76 -33.26
CA LEU A 199 -11.04 -0.45 -33.40
C LEU A 199 -11.27 -0.19 -34.90
N LEU A 200 -12.53 -0.05 -35.26
CA LEU A 200 -12.91 0.26 -36.63
C LEU A 200 -13.10 1.76 -36.75
N TYR A 201 -12.10 2.45 -37.28
CA TYR A 201 -12.25 3.84 -37.67
C TYR A 201 -12.97 3.89 -39.01
N THR A 202 -13.97 4.76 -39.15
CA THR A 202 -14.50 5.11 -40.48
C THR A 202 -13.39 5.86 -41.19
N SER A 203 -12.52 5.18 -41.92
CA SER A 203 -11.67 5.82 -42.89
C SER A 203 -12.61 6.43 -43.95
N ASP A 204 -12.44 7.71 -44.25
CA ASP A 204 -13.05 8.28 -45.46
C ASP A 204 -12.44 7.48 -46.61
N ALA A 205 -13.27 6.58 -47.19
CA ALA A 205 -12.84 5.67 -48.27
C ALA A 205 -12.31 6.39 -49.55
N ALA A 206 -12.27 7.73 -49.52
CA ALA A 206 -11.74 8.55 -50.57
C ALA A 206 -10.22 8.77 -50.46
N ASP A 207 -9.61 8.67 -49.30
CA ASP A 207 -8.18 8.93 -49.10
C ASP A 207 -7.28 7.64 -49.21
N ASP A 208 -7.88 6.44 -49.17
CA ASP A 208 -7.13 5.20 -49.26
C ASP A 208 -6.81 4.71 -50.68
N LEU A 209 -7.15 5.51 -51.70
CA LEU A 209 -6.81 5.22 -53.14
C LEU A 209 -5.45 5.77 -53.56
N LEU A 210 -4.65 6.30 -52.63
CA LEU A 210 -3.32 6.87 -52.92
C LEU A 210 -2.15 6.07 -52.28
N CYS A 211 -2.28 4.76 -52.13
CA CYS A 211 -1.14 3.91 -51.87
C CYS A 211 -0.76 3.07 -53.07
#